data_f53d86eff8f9b72ee230a7efa857ba0f
#
_entry.id   f53d86eff8f9b72ee230a7efa857ba0f
#
_cell.length_a   1.000
_cell.length_b   1.000
_cell.length_c   1.000
_cell.angle_alpha   90.00
_cell.angle_beta   90.00
_cell.angle_gamma   90.00
#
_symmetry.space_group_name_H-M   'P 1'
#
loop_
_entity.id
_entity.type
_entity.pdbx_description
1 polymer ?
#
loop_
_entity_poly.entity_id
_entity_poly.type
_entity_poly.pdbx_seq_one_letter_code
_entity_poly.pdbx_strand_id
1 'polypeptide(L)'
;MSFELLSEMQPQGDQAQAIAKLTRSLQAGNRHQTLLGVTGSGKTFTAANVIRNLGRPTLIISHNKTLAAQLYSEFKQFFPNNAVEYFVSYFDFYQPEAYIPRTDTFIEKDSSVNEEIERLRLATTSSLLTRKDVIVIASVSCIYGMVSPEDFLEMLLTVKVGMMITREHLLMRLVDMLYERNDIEFARGRFRVRGDVIEVQPGSEEDFAIRIEMFGDEIERISRFHPLTGQILGRDLVISIFPAKQFVTPLDKMRVAMTHIRAELEERVKTFETQGKLLEAQRIRMRTEYDLDSMQEMGFCSGIENYSRHLSGRPPGSRPYTLLDFFPRDFLLVVDESHVTVPQIGAMYEGDRVRKTTLVEHGFRLPSALDNRPLNFSEFMEMCGQVLYITATPADFEIRNSVVGNSTYVPNPPKNAKDPGERPQPRVSRADDPPDAFDVTTEGAPLIAEQIIRPTGLLDPVVTVRPLTAQIDETIALCRTRVERSERVLVTTLTKRTAEELTEYLKDVGLKVRYLHSDIDAIERVEILRALRAAEFDILVGINLLREGLDLPEVSLVCILDADKEGYLRSQ
;
A
#
# COMPACT_ATOMS: atom_id res chain seq x y z
N MET A 1 -2.52 -23.47 -9.80
CA MET A 1 -3.58 -22.71 -10.47
C MET A 1 -2.87 -21.75 -11.39
N SER A 2 -3.34 -21.58 -12.63
CA SER A 2 -2.80 -20.61 -13.60
C SER A 2 -3.57 -19.30 -13.50
N PHE A 3 -2.94 -18.20 -13.88
CA PHE A 3 -3.64 -16.92 -14.02
C PHE A 3 -4.53 -16.96 -15.26
N GLU A 4 -5.81 -16.67 -15.07
CA GLU A 4 -6.82 -16.65 -16.14
C GLU A 4 -7.26 -15.21 -16.37
N LEU A 5 -6.75 -14.59 -17.45
CA LEU A 5 -7.14 -13.23 -17.84
C LEU A 5 -8.45 -13.31 -18.63
N LEU A 6 -9.52 -12.74 -18.08
CA LEU A 6 -10.80 -12.59 -18.74
C LEU A 6 -11.00 -11.14 -19.16
N SER A 7 -11.05 -10.87 -20.45
CA SER A 7 -11.27 -9.53 -20.99
C SER A 7 -11.83 -9.61 -22.41
N GLU A 8 -12.78 -8.74 -22.74
CA GLU A 8 -13.22 -8.52 -24.11
C GLU A 8 -12.20 -7.73 -24.94
N MET A 9 -11.28 -7.04 -24.25
CA MET A 9 -10.22 -6.26 -24.90
C MET A 9 -9.16 -7.19 -25.50
N GLN A 10 -8.68 -6.83 -26.67
CA GLN A 10 -7.52 -7.44 -27.31
C GLN A 10 -6.36 -6.43 -27.36
N PRO A 11 -5.10 -6.88 -27.29
CA PRO A 11 -3.97 -5.98 -27.43
C PRO A 11 -4.02 -5.21 -28.74
N GLN A 12 -3.95 -3.88 -28.67
CA GLN A 12 -4.02 -2.98 -29.81
C GLN A 12 -2.79 -2.07 -29.87
N GLY A 13 -2.47 -1.56 -31.05
CA GLY A 13 -1.32 -0.68 -31.25
C GLY A 13 -0.03 -1.32 -30.73
N ASP A 14 0.70 -0.58 -29.92
CA ASP A 14 2.00 -0.99 -29.35
C ASP A 14 1.89 -2.05 -28.26
N GLN A 15 0.69 -2.31 -27.73
CA GLN A 15 0.50 -3.22 -26.59
C GLN A 15 1.01 -4.63 -26.88
N ALA A 16 0.68 -5.18 -28.07
CA ALA A 16 1.08 -6.54 -28.43
C ALA A 16 2.61 -6.72 -28.42
N GLN A 17 3.32 -5.74 -28.95
CA GLN A 17 4.79 -5.74 -28.99
C GLN A 17 5.40 -5.51 -27.60
N ALA A 18 4.86 -4.57 -26.82
CA ALA A 18 5.31 -4.30 -25.47
C ALA A 18 5.14 -5.54 -24.57
N ILE A 19 4.00 -6.23 -24.64
CA ILE A 19 3.75 -7.50 -23.95
C ILE A 19 4.79 -8.55 -24.33
N ALA A 20 5.04 -8.74 -25.63
CA ALA A 20 5.99 -9.73 -26.11
C ALA A 20 7.44 -9.41 -25.66
N LYS A 21 7.87 -8.16 -25.81
CA LYS A 21 9.21 -7.68 -25.40
C LYS A 21 9.44 -7.88 -23.90
N LEU A 22 8.53 -7.42 -23.05
CA LEU A 22 8.64 -7.51 -21.59
C LEU A 22 8.57 -8.96 -21.12
N THR A 23 7.65 -9.77 -21.66
CA THR A 23 7.55 -11.19 -21.31
C THR A 23 8.85 -11.92 -21.63
N ARG A 24 9.43 -11.69 -22.81
CA ARG A 24 10.69 -12.31 -23.23
C ARG A 24 11.86 -11.87 -22.34
N SER A 25 11.94 -10.59 -21.97
CA SER A 25 12.96 -10.09 -21.05
C SER A 25 12.89 -10.76 -19.67
N LEU A 26 11.70 -10.85 -19.10
CA LEU A 26 11.47 -11.51 -17.81
C LEU A 26 11.75 -13.01 -17.85
N GLN A 27 11.40 -13.69 -18.95
CA GLN A 27 11.71 -15.11 -19.16
C GLN A 27 13.20 -15.37 -19.36
N ALA A 28 13.93 -14.41 -19.94
CA ALA A 28 15.39 -14.46 -20.07
C ALA A 28 16.13 -14.24 -18.73
N GLY A 29 15.42 -13.93 -17.64
CA GLY A 29 15.98 -13.74 -16.31
C GLY A 29 16.48 -12.33 -16.03
N ASN A 30 16.24 -11.36 -16.92
CA ASN A 30 16.62 -9.97 -16.68
C ASN A 30 15.89 -9.42 -15.45
N ARG A 31 16.61 -8.68 -14.61
CA ARG A 31 16.10 -8.22 -13.32
C ARG A 31 15.24 -6.99 -13.43
N HIS A 32 15.63 -6.01 -14.24
CA HIS A 32 14.97 -4.73 -14.36
C HIS A 32 14.52 -4.47 -15.80
N GLN A 33 13.26 -4.09 -15.99
CA GLN A 33 12.73 -3.63 -17.27
C GLN A 33 11.72 -2.51 -17.06
N THR A 34 11.58 -1.64 -18.06
CA THR A 34 10.67 -0.50 -18.02
C THR A 34 9.66 -0.55 -19.15
N LEU A 35 8.39 -0.36 -18.83
CA LEU A 35 7.33 -0.01 -19.76
C LEU A 35 7.18 1.52 -19.78
N LEU A 36 7.66 2.16 -20.85
CA LEU A 36 7.43 3.57 -21.12
C LEU A 36 6.11 3.69 -21.87
N GLY A 37 5.04 4.02 -21.15
CA GLY A 37 3.70 4.09 -21.73
C GLY A 37 3.01 5.41 -21.42
N VAL A 38 2.55 6.12 -22.48
CA VAL A 38 1.79 7.36 -22.28
C VAL A 38 0.48 7.10 -21.53
N THR A 39 -0.06 8.14 -20.88
CA THR A 39 -1.37 8.04 -20.23
C THR A 39 -2.45 7.69 -21.25
N GLY A 40 -3.32 6.73 -20.93
CA GLY A 40 -4.37 6.25 -21.82
C GLY A 40 -3.91 5.23 -22.89
N SER A 41 -2.63 4.79 -22.86
CA SER A 41 -2.17 3.71 -23.77
C SER A 41 -2.58 2.30 -23.33
N GLY A 42 -3.15 2.13 -22.12
CA GLY A 42 -3.55 0.84 -21.58
C GLY A 42 -2.41 0.08 -20.88
N LYS A 43 -1.54 0.78 -20.16
CA LYS A 43 -0.42 0.20 -19.37
C LYS A 43 -0.87 -0.92 -18.45
N THR A 44 -2.00 -0.74 -17.76
CA THR A 44 -2.58 -1.74 -16.84
C THR A 44 -2.90 -3.04 -17.56
N PHE A 45 -3.52 -2.96 -18.73
CA PHE A 45 -3.85 -4.13 -19.55
C PHE A 45 -2.59 -4.85 -20.07
N THR A 46 -1.56 -4.09 -20.43
CA THR A 46 -0.25 -4.64 -20.81
C THR A 46 0.38 -5.39 -19.64
N ALA A 47 0.39 -4.79 -18.43
CA ALA A 47 0.89 -5.44 -17.22
C ALA A 47 0.12 -6.73 -16.89
N ALA A 48 -1.22 -6.71 -16.99
CA ALA A 48 -2.06 -7.88 -16.76
C ALA A 48 -1.71 -9.05 -17.72
N ASN A 49 -1.46 -8.76 -19.00
CA ASN A 49 -1.03 -9.76 -19.96
C ASN A 49 0.37 -10.31 -19.67
N VAL A 50 1.33 -9.48 -19.24
CA VAL A 50 2.66 -9.93 -18.82
C VAL A 50 2.55 -10.84 -17.61
N ILE A 51 1.76 -10.48 -16.59
CA ILE A 51 1.51 -11.30 -15.38
C ILE A 51 0.92 -12.66 -15.76
N ARG A 52 -0.11 -12.68 -16.61
CA ARG A 52 -0.70 -13.92 -17.13
C ARG A 52 0.36 -14.82 -17.81
N ASN A 53 1.20 -14.22 -18.67
CA ASN A 53 2.20 -14.97 -19.44
C ASN A 53 3.30 -15.56 -18.55
N LEU A 54 3.64 -14.90 -17.43
CA LEU A 54 4.65 -15.36 -16.48
C LEU A 54 4.11 -16.39 -15.48
N GLY A 55 2.84 -16.27 -15.08
CA GLY A 55 2.19 -17.22 -14.18
C GLY A 55 2.77 -17.23 -12.77
N ARG A 56 3.30 -16.11 -12.27
CA ARG A 56 3.93 -15.99 -10.95
C ARG A 56 3.18 -15.04 -10.03
N PRO A 57 3.20 -15.25 -8.70
CA PRO A 57 2.69 -14.28 -7.75
C PRO A 57 3.28 -12.89 -8.01
N THR A 58 2.44 -11.88 -7.93
CA THR A 58 2.83 -10.52 -8.33
C THR A 58 2.44 -9.51 -7.25
N LEU A 59 3.39 -8.63 -6.91
CA LEU A 59 3.17 -7.45 -6.09
C LEU A 59 3.18 -6.21 -6.99
N ILE A 60 2.10 -5.44 -6.96
CA ILE A 60 1.98 -4.16 -7.67
C ILE A 60 1.99 -3.05 -6.63
N ILE A 61 2.98 -2.16 -6.67
CA ILE A 61 3.07 -1.03 -5.74
C ILE A 61 2.68 0.25 -6.45
N SER A 62 1.76 1.00 -5.85
CA SER A 62 1.37 2.34 -6.27
C SER A 62 1.63 3.36 -5.15
N HIS A 63 1.94 4.60 -5.52
CA HIS A 63 2.36 5.65 -4.58
C HIS A 63 1.20 6.22 -3.73
N ASN A 64 -0.06 5.99 -4.07
CA ASN A 64 -1.20 6.47 -3.30
C ASN A 64 -2.35 5.45 -3.22
N LYS A 65 -3.23 5.60 -2.22
CA LYS A 65 -4.36 4.71 -1.98
C LYS A 65 -5.41 4.74 -3.09
N THR A 66 -5.67 5.91 -3.68
CA THR A 66 -6.71 6.08 -4.71
C THR A 66 -6.34 5.34 -5.98
N LEU A 67 -5.10 5.49 -6.45
CA LEU A 67 -4.60 4.78 -7.61
C LEU A 67 -4.51 3.26 -7.34
N ALA A 68 -4.07 2.87 -6.15
CA ALA A 68 -4.08 1.46 -5.74
C ALA A 68 -5.50 0.87 -5.75
N ALA A 69 -6.54 1.62 -5.31
CA ALA A 69 -7.92 1.17 -5.36
C ALA A 69 -8.45 1.02 -6.79
N GLN A 70 -8.10 1.94 -7.68
CA GLN A 70 -8.43 1.84 -9.10
C GLN A 70 -7.79 0.59 -9.73
N LEU A 71 -6.48 0.40 -9.53
CA LEU A 71 -5.77 -0.78 -10.03
C LEU A 71 -6.38 -2.08 -9.47
N TYR A 72 -6.72 -2.10 -8.18
CA TYR A 72 -7.38 -3.25 -7.57
C TYR A 72 -8.70 -3.60 -8.28
N SER A 73 -9.54 -2.60 -8.56
CA SER A 73 -10.80 -2.79 -9.28
C SER A 73 -10.57 -3.32 -10.71
N GLU A 74 -9.61 -2.74 -11.44
CA GLU A 74 -9.27 -3.17 -12.81
C GLU A 74 -8.73 -4.61 -12.82
N PHE A 75 -7.80 -4.95 -11.92
CA PHE A 75 -7.23 -6.30 -11.83
C PHE A 75 -8.26 -7.35 -11.37
N LYS A 76 -9.20 -7.00 -10.49
CA LYS A 76 -10.35 -7.85 -10.14
C LYS A 76 -11.21 -8.19 -11.35
N GLN A 77 -11.41 -7.24 -12.24
CA GLN A 77 -12.15 -7.48 -13.50
C GLN A 77 -11.35 -8.35 -14.47
N PHE A 78 -10.03 -8.15 -14.57
CA PHE A 78 -9.17 -8.96 -15.43
C PHE A 78 -8.97 -10.39 -14.93
N PHE A 79 -8.94 -10.60 -13.62
CA PHE A 79 -8.64 -11.88 -12.96
C PHE A 79 -9.72 -12.28 -11.93
N PRO A 80 -10.99 -12.44 -12.35
CA PRO A 80 -12.10 -12.69 -11.42
C PRO A 80 -11.98 -14.02 -10.67
N ASN A 81 -11.27 -15.01 -11.25
CA ASN A 81 -11.10 -16.35 -10.68
C ASN A 81 -9.81 -16.53 -9.87
N ASN A 82 -8.91 -15.53 -9.89
CA ASN A 82 -7.65 -15.55 -9.17
C ASN A 82 -7.74 -14.69 -7.88
N ALA A 83 -6.78 -14.87 -6.97
CA ALA A 83 -6.71 -14.04 -5.77
C ALA A 83 -6.11 -12.66 -6.13
N VAL A 84 -6.98 -11.67 -6.30
CA VAL A 84 -6.57 -10.27 -6.40
C VAL A 84 -6.85 -9.61 -5.07
N GLU A 85 -5.78 -9.14 -4.41
CA GLU A 85 -5.79 -8.67 -3.02
C GLU A 85 -5.38 -7.21 -2.91
N TYR A 86 -5.83 -6.55 -1.83
CA TYR A 86 -5.60 -5.13 -1.61
C TYR A 86 -4.88 -4.88 -0.28
N PHE A 87 -3.69 -4.27 -0.35
CA PHE A 87 -2.85 -4.06 0.82
C PHE A 87 -2.35 -2.61 0.91
N VAL A 88 -3.13 -1.76 1.57
CA VAL A 88 -2.78 -0.34 1.80
C VAL A 88 -2.73 -0.03 3.29
N SER A 89 -2.36 1.18 3.68
CA SER A 89 -2.46 1.61 5.06
C SER A 89 -3.90 1.54 5.55
N TYR A 90 -4.15 0.83 6.65
CA TYR A 90 -5.48 0.64 7.23
C TYR A 90 -5.95 1.81 8.11
N PHE A 91 -5.19 2.89 8.18
CA PHE A 91 -5.59 4.10 8.87
C PHE A 91 -6.36 5.04 7.94
N ASP A 92 -7.55 5.47 8.35
CA ASP A 92 -8.25 6.58 7.72
C ASP A 92 -7.59 7.90 8.11
N PHE A 93 -7.26 8.02 9.39
CA PHE A 93 -6.43 9.09 9.93
C PHE A 93 -5.24 8.50 10.68
N TYR A 94 -4.06 9.08 10.50
CA TYR A 94 -2.85 8.67 11.18
C TYR A 94 -1.95 9.86 11.52
N GLN A 95 -1.84 10.14 12.81
CA GLN A 95 -0.86 11.05 13.37
C GLN A 95 0.18 10.23 14.13
N PRO A 96 1.42 10.12 13.65
CA PRO A 96 2.46 9.41 14.37
C PRO A 96 2.84 10.16 15.65
N GLU A 97 3.18 9.40 16.69
CA GLU A 97 3.78 10.02 17.86
C GLU A 97 5.07 10.77 17.50
N ALA A 98 5.25 11.94 18.08
CA ALA A 98 6.44 12.76 17.86
C ALA A 98 6.76 13.59 19.10
N TYR A 99 8.01 14.00 19.22
CA TYR A 99 8.42 14.94 20.24
C TYR A 99 9.18 16.11 19.62
N ILE A 100 8.83 17.32 20.04
CA ILE A 100 9.45 18.56 19.59
C ILE A 100 10.26 19.13 20.76
N PRO A 101 11.59 18.87 20.84
CA PRO A 101 12.40 19.28 22.01
C PRO A 101 12.41 20.80 22.24
N ARG A 102 12.32 21.60 21.16
CA ARG A 102 12.35 23.06 21.26
C ARG A 102 11.19 23.65 22.06
N THR A 103 10.02 23.03 22.02
CA THR A 103 8.80 23.49 22.70
C THR A 103 8.37 22.56 23.83
N ASP A 104 9.14 21.51 24.12
CA ASP A 104 8.80 20.43 25.05
C ASP A 104 7.38 19.88 24.79
N THR A 105 7.06 19.68 23.52
CA THR A 105 5.73 19.24 23.10
C THR A 105 5.77 17.78 22.66
N PHE A 106 5.07 16.92 23.39
CA PHE A 106 4.83 15.55 22.98
C PHE A 106 3.50 15.48 22.20
N ILE A 107 3.56 14.94 21.00
CA ILE A 107 2.42 14.65 20.14
C ILE A 107 2.12 13.17 20.31
N GLU A 108 0.98 12.86 20.89
CA GLU A 108 0.54 11.47 21.04
C GLU A 108 0.14 10.86 19.70
N LYS A 109 0.34 9.54 19.58
CA LYS A 109 -0.17 8.80 18.41
C LYS A 109 -1.70 8.87 18.41
N ASP A 110 -2.27 9.37 17.32
CA ASP A 110 -3.71 9.35 17.08
C ASP A 110 -3.98 8.64 15.75
N SER A 111 -4.94 7.72 15.74
CA SER A 111 -5.25 6.95 14.54
C SER A 111 -6.65 6.37 14.60
N SER A 112 -7.35 6.44 13.48
CA SER A 112 -8.59 5.70 13.25
C SER A 112 -8.33 4.54 12.28
N VAL A 113 -8.76 3.35 12.66
CA VAL A 113 -8.58 2.12 11.86
C VAL A 113 -9.82 1.91 11.00
N ASN A 114 -9.59 1.66 9.72
CA ASN A 114 -10.61 1.21 8.80
C ASN A 114 -10.71 -0.32 8.84
N GLU A 115 -11.79 -0.83 9.41
CA GLU A 115 -12.00 -2.27 9.59
C GLU A 115 -12.04 -3.04 8.27
N GLU A 116 -12.55 -2.41 7.21
CA GLU A 116 -12.61 -3.05 5.89
C GLU A 116 -11.23 -3.21 5.26
N ILE A 117 -10.38 -2.19 5.38
CA ILE A 117 -8.99 -2.29 4.91
C ILE A 117 -8.20 -3.29 5.78
N GLU A 118 -8.46 -3.36 7.10
CA GLU A 118 -7.85 -4.38 7.96
C GLU A 118 -8.23 -5.79 7.50
N ARG A 119 -9.49 -6.04 7.17
CA ARG A 119 -9.98 -7.30 6.59
C ARG A 119 -9.24 -7.66 5.29
N LEU A 120 -9.13 -6.71 4.35
CA LEU A 120 -8.44 -6.93 3.07
C LEU A 120 -6.95 -7.24 3.26
N ARG A 121 -6.30 -6.66 4.26
CA ARG A 121 -4.91 -6.98 4.62
C ARG A 121 -4.77 -8.39 5.18
N LEU A 122 -5.70 -8.83 6.04
CA LEU A 122 -5.74 -10.20 6.52
C LEU A 122 -6.00 -11.20 5.38
N ALA A 123 -6.93 -10.89 4.47
CA ALA A 123 -7.17 -11.69 3.27
C ALA A 123 -5.91 -11.83 2.41
N THR A 124 -5.17 -10.72 2.22
CA THR A 124 -3.90 -10.72 1.48
C THR A 124 -2.88 -11.71 2.08
N THR A 125 -2.64 -11.63 3.39
CA THR A 125 -1.67 -12.53 4.06
C THR A 125 -2.10 -13.99 4.00
N SER A 126 -3.40 -14.25 4.17
CA SER A 126 -3.97 -15.59 4.07
C SER A 126 -3.84 -16.16 2.66
N SER A 127 -4.14 -15.37 1.63
CA SER A 127 -4.02 -15.76 0.22
C SER A 127 -2.58 -16.06 -0.16
N LEU A 128 -1.61 -15.24 0.24
CA LEU A 128 -0.19 -15.45 -0.04
C LEU A 128 0.37 -16.75 0.56
N LEU A 129 -0.16 -17.18 1.72
CA LEU A 129 0.27 -18.41 2.38
C LEU A 129 -0.43 -19.67 1.84
N THR A 130 -1.58 -19.54 1.18
CA THR A 130 -2.39 -20.69 0.75
C THR A 130 -2.48 -20.87 -0.76
N ARG A 131 -2.20 -19.83 -1.54
CA ARG A 131 -2.38 -19.80 -3.01
C ARG A 131 -1.07 -19.42 -3.71
N LYS A 132 -0.98 -19.79 -4.99
CA LYS A 132 0.13 -19.42 -5.88
C LYS A 132 -0.27 -18.45 -7.00
N ASP A 133 -1.57 -18.24 -7.18
CA ASP A 133 -2.16 -17.36 -8.19
C ASP A 133 -2.63 -16.04 -7.56
N VAL A 134 -1.72 -15.35 -6.88
CA VAL A 134 -2.02 -14.15 -6.10
C VAL A 134 -1.44 -12.91 -6.77
N ILE A 135 -2.26 -11.88 -6.95
CA ILE A 135 -1.87 -10.53 -7.36
C ILE A 135 -2.21 -9.60 -6.20
N VAL A 136 -1.23 -8.95 -5.62
CA VAL A 136 -1.45 -7.98 -4.54
C VAL A 136 -1.22 -6.57 -5.07
N ILE A 137 -2.22 -5.72 -4.92
CA ILE A 137 -2.11 -4.29 -5.17
C ILE A 137 -1.87 -3.59 -3.83
N ALA A 138 -0.72 -2.94 -3.71
CA ALA A 138 -0.29 -2.34 -2.46
C ALA A 138 0.08 -0.86 -2.60
N SER A 139 -0.05 -0.12 -1.50
CA SER A 139 0.65 1.15 -1.34
C SER A 139 2.04 0.92 -0.73
N VAL A 140 2.84 1.97 -0.60
CA VAL A 140 4.16 1.91 0.04
C VAL A 140 4.11 1.36 1.48
N SER A 141 2.91 1.26 2.09
CA SER A 141 2.73 0.61 3.40
C SER A 141 3.20 -0.86 3.45
N CYS A 142 3.37 -1.52 2.32
CA CYS A 142 3.86 -2.90 2.24
C CYS A 142 5.31 -3.11 2.72
N ILE A 143 6.12 -2.02 2.80
CA ILE A 143 7.50 -2.07 3.31
C ILE A 143 7.60 -1.86 4.82
N TYR A 144 6.49 -1.64 5.51
CA TYR A 144 6.44 -1.47 6.97
C TYR A 144 6.38 -2.81 7.70
N GLY A 145 6.83 -2.78 8.96
CA GLY A 145 6.92 -3.95 9.83
C GLY A 145 5.59 -4.69 10.02
N MET A 146 5.67 -6.01 9.93
CA MET A 146 4.58 -6.96 10.16
C MET A 146 5.04 -8.10 11.09
N VAL A 147 4.12 -8.98 11.45
CA VAL A 147 4.44 -10.28 12.06
C VAL A 147 5.23 -11.15 11.07
N SER A 148 6.04 -12.09 11.57
CA SER A 148 6.73 -13.02 10.68
C SER A 148 5.74 -14.00 10.02
N PRO A 149 5.98 -14.43 8.76
CA PRO A 149 5.16 -15.46 8.13
C PRO A 149 5.13 -16.76 8.94
N GLU A 150 6.25 -17.12 9.58
CA GLU A 150 6.38 -18.30 10.41
C GLU A 150 5.47 -18.22 11.63
N ASP A 151 5.51 -17.09 12.38
CA ASP A 151 4.64 -16.87 13.55
C ASP A 151 3.16 -16.87 13.15
N PHE A 152 2.84 -16.27 12.00
CA PHE A 152 1.48 -16.23 11.49
C PHE A 152 0.97 -17.64 11.11
N LEU A 153 1.82 -18.49 10.53
CA LEU A 153 1.51 -19.89 10.23
C LEU A 153 1.42 -20.76 11.48
N GLU A 154 2.27 -20.51 12.50
CA GLU A 154 2.20 -21.23 13.79
C GLU A 154 0.85 -21.01 14.50
N MET A 155 0.28 -19.84 14.30
CA MET A 155 -1.03 -19.50 14.85
C MET A 155 -2.21 -20.03 14.00
N LEU A 156 -1.96 -20.59 12.81
CA LEU A 156 -3.00 -21.16 11.95
C LEU A 156 -3.68 -22.37 12.65
N LEU A 157 -5.00 -22.37 12.68
CA LEU A 157 -5.80 -23.49 13.16
C LEU A 157 -6.42 -24.25 11.98
N THR A 158 -5.90 -25.42 11.69
CA THR A 158 -6.49 -26.30 10.67
C THR A 158 -7.37 -27.34 11.36
N VAL A 159 -8.66 -27.36 11.03
CA VAL A 159 -9.64 -28.35 11.51
C VAL A 159 -10.07 -29.28 10.38
N LYS A 160 -10.27 -30.56 10.71
CA LYS A 160 -10.63 -31.62 9.75
C LYS A 160 -11.78 -32.42 10.30
N VAL A 161 -12.67 -32.89 9.44
CA VAL A 161 -13.70 -33.87 9.81
C VAL A 161 -13.02 -35.16 10.28
N GLY A 162 -13.46 -35.71 11.41
CA GLY A 162 -12.85 -36.86 12.08
C GLY A 162 -11.65 -36.53 12.97
N MET A 163 -11.29 -35.24 13.11
CA MET A 163 -10.20 -34.82 14.00
C MET A 163 -10.64 -34.94 15.46
N MET A 164 -9.78 -35.56 16.28
CA MET A 164 -9.97 -35.64 17.74
C MET A 164 -9.35 -34.42 18.41
N ILE A 165 -10.18 -33.59 19.01
CA ILE A 165 -9.77 -32.36 19.73
C ILE A 165 -10.85 -32.04 20.77
N THR A 166 -10.46 -31.76 22.03
CA THR A 166 -11.44 -31.33 23.02
C THR A 166 -11.99 -29.95 22.69
N ARG A 167 -13.27 -29.74 23.03
CA ARG A 167 -13.91 -28.43 22.82
C ARG A 167 -13.13 -27.31 23.52
N GLU A 168 -12.67 -27.52 24.74
CA GLU A 168 -11.89 -26.56 25.52
C GLU A 168 -10.60 -26.17 24.78
N HIS A 169 -9.89 -27.16 24.22
CA HIS A 169 -8.67 -26.91 23.47
C HIS A 169 -8.93 -26.09 22.19
N LEU A 170 -10.02 -26.41 21.46
CA LEU A 170 -10.42 -25.67 20.27
C LEU A 170 -10.77 -24.21 20.60
N LEU A 171 -11.51 -23.97 21.69
CA LEU A 171 -11.86 -22.63 22.15
C LEU A 171 -10.63 -21.84 22.61
N MET A 172 -9.72 -22.50 23.34
CA MET A 172 -8.47 -21.86 23.78
C MET A 172 -7.59 -21.45 22.57
N ARG A 173 -7.48 -22.31 21.56
CA ARG A 173 -6.77 -21.96 20.31
C ARG A 173 -7.39 -20.74 19.62
N LEU A 174 -8.71 -20.61 19.57
CA LEU A 174 -9.37 -19.43 19.01
C LEU A 174 -9.04 -18.14 19.81
N VAL A 175 -9.03 -18.22 21.15
CA VAL A 175 -8.64 -17.08 22.01
C VAL A 175 -7.17 -16.71 21.80
N ASP A 176 -6.26 -17.70 21.73
CA ASP A 176 -4.83 -17.47 21.43
C ASP A 176 -4.64 -16.76 20.08
N MET A 177 -5.53 -17.01 19.11
CA MET A 177 -5.57 -16.39 17.79
C MET A 177 -6.27 -15.02 17.78
N LEU A 178 -6.56 -14.46 18.95
CA LEU A 178 -7.23 -13.17 19.19
C LEU A 178 -8.68 -13.10 18.68
N TYR A 179 -9.39 -14.24 18.62
CA TYR A 179 -10.84 -14.26 18.46
C TYR A 179 -11.54 -13.97 19.80
N GLU A 180 -12.56 -13.13 19.75
CA GLU A 180 -13.37 -12.79 20.93
C GLU A 180 -14.62 -13.68 20.98
N ARG A 181 -14.91 -14.26 22.16
CA ARG A 181 -16.18 -14.95 22.34
C ARG A 181 -17.31 -13.94 22.52
N ASN A 182 -18.29 -13.99 21.64
CA ASN A 182 -19.51 -13.23 21.78
C ASN A 182 -20.70 -14.04 21.26
N ASP A 183 -21.52 -14.53 22.18
CA ASP A 183 -22.68 -15.39 21.85
C ASP A 183 -23.89 -14.56 21.37
N ILE A 184 -23.86 -13.22 21.50
CA ILE A 184 -24.94 -12.30 21.16
C ILE A 184 -24.66 -11.62 19.82
N GLU A 185 -23.54 -10.90 19.75
CA GLU A 185 -23.13 -10.16 18.57
C GLU A 185 -22.07 -10.95 17.79
N PHE A 186 -22.53 -11.62 16.73
CA PHE A 186 -21.65 -12.42 15.87
C PHE A 186 -21.13 -11.58 14.71
N ALA A 187 -19.85 -11.24 14.78
CA ALA A 187 -19.17 -10.36 13.84
C ALA A 187 -17.75 -10.90 13.53
N ARG A 188 -17.05 -10.27 12.60
CA ARG A 188 -15.68 -10.64 12.21
C ARG A 188 -14.73 -10.67 13.41
N GLY A 189 -13.84 -11.66 13.44
CA GLY A 189 -12.93 -11.87 14.55
C GLY A 189 -13.60 -12.38 15.83
N ARG A 190 -14.84 -12.84 15.74
CA ARG A 190 -15.58 -13.38 16.88
C ARG A 190 -16.01 -14.82 16.64
N PHE A 191 -16.20 -15.54 17.74
CA PHE A 191 -16.80 -16.85 17.74
C PHE A 191 -17.91 -16.95 18.79
N ARG A 192 -18.83 -17.86 18.55
CA ARG A 192 -19.90 -18.18 19.50
C ARG A 192 -20.04 -19.69 19.67
N VAL A 193 -20.59 -20.11 20.82
CA VAL A 193 -20.71 -21.52 21.18
C VAL A 193 -22.16 -21.83 21.61
N ARG A 194 -22.75 -22.82 20.99
CA ARG A 194 -24.10 -23.29 21.33
C ARG A 194 -24.11 -24.82 21.43
N GLY A 195 -24.00 -25.36 22.66
CA GLY A 195 -23.82 -26.78 22.85
C GLY A 195 -22.53 -27.31 22.23
N ASP A 196 -22.66 -28.28 21.34
CA ASP A 196 -21.53 -28.89 20.62
C ASP A 196 -21.23 -28.21 19.27
N VAL A 197 -21.82 -27.04 19.03
CA VAL A 197 -21.62 -26.25 17.82
C VAL A 197 -20.81 -25.01 18.13
N ILE A 198 -19.70 -24.86 17.43
CA ILE A 198 -18.81 -23.68 17.46
C ILE A 198 -18.91 -22.98 16.12
N GLU A 199 -19.25 -21.71 16.15
CA GLU A 199 -19.33 -20.87 14.95
C GLU A 199 -18.28 -19.77 15.04
N VAL A 200 -17.49 -19.61 13.97
CA VAL A 200 -16.37 -18.64 13.88
C VAL A 200 -16.58 -17.79 12.66
N GLN A 201 -16.55 -16.46 12.81
CA GLN A 201 -16.46 -15.56 11.67
C GLN A 201 -15.01 -15.11 11.50
N PRO A 202 -14.31 -15.59 10.45
CA PRO A 202 -12.92 -15.26 10.23
C PRO A 202 -12.70 -13.74 10.06
N GLY A 203 -11.58 -13.24 10.54
CA GLY A 203 -11.24 -11.81 10.40
C GLY A 203 -11.02 -11.37 8.95
N SER A 204 -10.64 -12.30 8.06
CA SER A 204 -10.37 -12.07 6.63
C SER A 204 -11.60 -12.17 5.74
N GLU A 205 -12.73 -12.70 6.24
CA GLU A 205 -13.88 -13.07 5.43
C GLU A 205 -15.11 -12.24 5.80
N GLU A 206 -15.89 -11.86 4.79
CA GLU A 206 -17.14 -11.15 4.94
C GLU A 206 -18.34 -12.03 4.56
N ASP A 207 -18.17 -12.81 3.49
CA ASP A 207 -19.25 -13.54 2.83
C ASP A 207 -19.68 -14.79 3.56
N PHE A 208 -18.81 -15.37 4.41
CA PHE A 208 -19.13 -16.61 5.12
C PHE A 208 -18.55 -16.67 6.54
N ALA A 209 -19.20 -17.47 7.36
CA ALA A 209 -18.69 -17.92 8.65
C ALA A 209 -18.57 -19.46 8.63
N ILE A 210 -17.78 -19.99 9.56
CA ILE A 210 -17.46 -21.39 9.69
C ILE A 210 -18.25 -21.97 10.86
N ARG A 211 -18.96 -23.08 10.64
CA ARG A 211 -19.63 -23.86 11.67
C ARG A 211 -18.91 -25.18 11.83
N ILE A 212 -18.48 -25.47 13.05
CA ILE A 212 -17.84 -26.73 13.46
C ILE A 212 -18.80 -27.44 14.40
N GLU A 213 -19.28 -28.58 13.98
CA GLU A 213 -20.17 -29.44 14.77
C GLU A 213 -19.34 -30.58 15.37
N MET A 214 -19.45 -30.76 16.69
CA MET A 214 -18.68 -31.76 17.43
C MET A 214 -19.61 -32.86 17.94
N PHE A 215 -19.09 -34.07 18.02
CA PHE A 215 -19.70 -35.16 18.74
C PHE A 215 -18.70 -35.69 19.79
N GLY A 216 -18.90 -35.29 21.05
CA GLY A 216 -17.86 -35.42 22.08
C GLY A 216 -16.60 -34.65 21.70
N ASP A 217 -15.46 -35.34 21.59
CA ASP A 217 -14.17 -34.76 21.21
C ASP A 217 -13.84 -34.93 19.72
N GLU A 218 -14.78 -35.42 18.90
CA GLU A 218 -14.59 -35.58 17.46
C GLU A 218 -15.29 -34.48 16.68
N ILE A 219 -14.63 -33.92 15.67
CA ILE A 219 -15.25 -32.99 14.71
C ILE A 219 -16.07 -33.81 13.72
N GLU A 220 -17.41 -33.78 13.85
CA GLU A 220 -18.32 -34.50 12.97
C GLU A 220 -18.52 -33.82 11.61
N ARG A 221 -18.64 -32.47 11.62
CA ARG A 221 -18.97 -31.73 10.43
C ARG A 221 -18.38 -30.32 10.44
N ILE A 222 -17.99 -29.86 9.25
CA ILE A 222 -17.55 -28.47 9.01
C ILE A 222 -18.39 -27.91 7.87
N SER A 223 -18.99 -26.72 8.08
CA SER A 223 -19.84 -26.06 7.08
C SER A 223 -19.49 -24.58 7.00
N ARG A 224 -19.52 -24.04 5.77
CA ARG A 224 -19.55 -22.58 5.56
C ARG A 224 -20.99 -22.14 5.45
N PHE A 225 -21.34 -21.04 6.11
CA PHE A 225 -22.69 -20.48 6.12
C PHE A 225 -22.66 -18.94 6.04
N HIS A 226 -23.72 -18.35 5.52
CA HIS A 226 -23.87 -16.90 5.46
C HIS A 226 -24.17 -16.36 6.87
N PRO A 227 -23.36 -15.42 7.41
CA PRO A 227 -23.43 -15.01 8.81
C PRO A 227 -24.77 -14.39 9.23
N LEU A 228 -25.46 -13.68 8.32
CA LEU A 228 -26.75 -13.03 8.59
C LEU A 228 -27.94 -13.99 8.42
N THR A 229 -27.96 -14.77 7.33
CA THR A 229 -29.12 -15.61 6.99
C THR A 229 -29.05 -17.01 7.56
N GLY A 230 -27.85 -17.46 7.98
CA GLY A 230 -27.62 -18.83 8.43
C GLY A 230 -27.65 -19.89 7.31
N GLN A 231 -27.81 -19.48 6.05
CA GLN A 231 -27.85 -20.39 4.92
C GLN A 231 -26.50 -21.10 4.73
N ILE A 232 -26.54 -22.42 4.61
CA ILE A 232 -25.34 -23.22 4.32
C ILE A 232 -24.90 -22.98 2.89
N LEU A 233 -23.66 -22.51 2.74
CA LEU A 233 -23.03 -22.23 1.45
C LEU A 233 -22.23 -23.42 0.93
N GLY A 234 -21.72 -24.27 1.83
CA GLY A 234 -20.94 -25.44 1.47
C GLY A 234 -20.54 -26.27 2.68
N ARG A 235 -20.01 -27.47 2.42
CA ARG A 235 -19.41 -28.36 3.44
C ARG A 235 -17.98 -28.63 3.05
N ASP A 236 -17.09 -28.58 4.04
CA ASP A 236 -15.67 -28.78 3.84
C ASP A 236 -15.18 -29.98 4.67
N LEU A 237 -14.25 -30.75 4.13
CA LEU A 237 -13.58 -31.82 4.89
C LEU A 237 -12.43 -31.27 5.73
N VAL A 238 -11.85 -30.16 5.30
CA VAL A 238 -10.73 -29.47 5.95
C VAL A 238 -10.92 -27.99 5.77
N ILE A 239 -10.74 -27.21 6.82
CA ILE A 239 -10.72 -25.76 6.75
C ILE A 239 -9.59 -25.19 7.62
N SER A 240 -8.97 -24.10 7.17
CA SER A 240 -7.95 -23.38 7.91
C SER A 240 -8.50 -22.04 8.38
N ILE A 241 -8.34 -21.75 9.65
CA ILE A 241 -8.77 -20.51 10.30
C ILE A 241 -7.49 -19.73 10.63
N PHE A 242 -7.36 -18.53 10.09
CA PHE A 242 -6.24 -17.62 10.33
C PHE A 242 -6.51 -16.74 11.56
N PRO A 243 -5.46 -16.13 12.17
CA PRO A 243 -5.63 -15.19 13.27
C PRO A 243 -6.62 -14.07 12.96
N ALA A 244 -7.36 -13.63 13.98
CA ALA A 244 -8.34 -12.55 13.83
C ALA A 244 -7.71 -11.18 13.58
N LYS A 245 -6.44 -10.99 13.96
CA LYS A 245 -5.68 -9.73 13.81
C LYS A 245 -4.32 -9.97 13.17
N GLN A 246 -3.77 -8.94 12.53
CA GLN A 246 -2.50 -9.01 11.81
C GLN A 246 -1.28 -9.14 12.74
N PHE A 247 -1.34 -8.55 13.96
CA PHE A 247 -0.30 -8.64 14.97
C PHE A 247 -0.73 -9.64 16.04
N VAL A 248 -0.25 -10.85 15.92
CA VAL A 248 -0.45 -11.93 16.88
C VAL A 248 0.91 -12.53 17.23
N THR A 249 1.16 -12.77 18.51
CA THR A 249 2.41 -13.36 19.00
C THR A 249 2.07 -14.55 19.90
N PRO A 250 2.65 -15.73 19.67
CA PRO A 250 2.50 -16.87 20.57
C PRO A 250 2.84 -16.52 22.02
N LEU A 251 2.07 -17.04 22.99
CA LEU A 251 2.18 -16.66 24.42
C LEU A 251 3.56 -16.94 25.02
N ASP A 252 4.21 -18.01 24.61
CA ASP A 252 5.57 -18.36 25.04
C ASP A 252 6.60 -17.34 24.53
N LYS A 253 6.51 -16.91 23.26
CA LYS A 253 7.34 -15.84 22.68
C LYS A 253 7.08 -14.49 23.36
N MET A 254 5.81 -14.19 23.69
CA MET A 254 5.45 -12.98 24.43
C MET A 254 6.15 -12.93 25.79
N ARG A 255 6.17 -14.01 26.56
CA ARG A 255 6.84 -14.08 27.86
C ARG A 255 8.36 -13.84 27.75
N VAL A 256 9.00 -14.45 26.75
CA VAL A 256 10.42 -14.23 26.49
C VAL A 256 10.68 -12.77 26.10
N ALA A 257 9.86 -12.21 25.22
CA ALA A 257 9.97 -10.81 24.80
C ALA A 257 9.85 -9.85 25.98
N MET A 258 8.88 -10.06 26.88
CA MET A 258 8.72 -9.22 28.09
C MET A 258 9.96 -9.25 28.98
N THR A 259 10.63 -10.41 29.10
CA THR A 259 11.88 -10.53 29.84
C THR A 259 12.99 -9.67 29.22
N HIS A 260 13.11 -9.72 27.89
CA HIS A 260 14.11 -8.93 27.15
C HIS A 260 13.80 -7.42 27.18
N ILE A 261 12.51 -7.04 27.13
CA ILE A 261 12.07 -5.64 27.24
C ILE A 261 12.44 -5.08 28.63
N ARG A 262 12.23 -5.86 29.72
CA ARG A 262 12.64 -5.45 31.06
C ARG A 262 14.15 -5.25 31.18
N ALA A 263 14.93 -6.16 30.61
CA ALA A 263 16.38 -6.04 30.61
C ALA A 263 16.85 -4.78 29.86
N GLU A 264 16.30 -4.49 28.68
CA GLU A 264 16.60 -3.27 27.92
C GLU A 264 16.17 -2.00 28.68
N LEU A 265 15.02 -2.04 29.38
CA LEU A 265 14.54 -0.94 30.21
C LEU A 265 15.56 -0.60 31.33
N GLU A 266 16.00 -1.59 32.08
CA GLU A 266 16.94 -1.38 33.18
C GLU A 266 18.29 -0.82 32.67
N GLU A 267 18.79 -1.30 31.56
CA GLU A 267 19.99 -0.78 30.91
C GLU A 267 19.80 0.69 30.48
N ARG A 268 18.64 1.00 29.89
CA ARG A 268 18.35 2.35 29.41
C ARG A 268 18.15 3.35 30.56
N VAL A 269 17.45 2.95 31.60
CA VAL A 269 17.25 3.78 32.80
C VAL A 269 18.61 4.11 33.44
N LYS A 270 19.46 3.09 33.64
CA LYS A 270 20.83 3.30 34.17
C LYS A 270 21.64 4.25 33.28
N THR A 271 21.50 4.16 31.98
CA THR A 271 22.15 5.07 31.01
C THR A 271 21.68 6.51 31.21
N PHE A 272 20.39 6.75 31.34
CA PHE A 272 19.86 8.09 31.60
C PHE A 272 20.26 8.65 32.98
N GLU A 273 20.23 7.83 34.01
CA GLU A 273 20.67 8.23 35.36
C GLU A 273 22.15 8.65 35.38
N THR A 274 23.02 7.88 34.72
CA THR A 274 24.46 8.22 34.61
C THR A 274 24.72 9.50 33.83
N GLN A 275 23.81 9.84 32.89
CA GLN A 275 23.84 11.10 32.14
C GLN A 275 23.16 12.26 32.84
N GLY A 276 22.59 12.06 34.05
CA GLY A 276 21.85 13.08 34.80
C GLY A 276 20.45 13.39 34.23
N LYS A 277 19.94 12.55 33.29
CA LYS A 277 18.64 12.68 32.64
C LYS A 277 17.55 11.96 33.45
N LEU A 278 17.25 12.46 34.64
CA LEU A 278 16.34 11.81 35.59
C LEU A 278 14.89 11.81 35.11
N LEU A 279 14.47 12.85 34.40
CA LEU A 279 13.11 12.95 33.86
C LEU A 279 12.89 11.89 32.77
N GLU A 280 13.85 11.72 31.86
CA GLU A 280 13.81 10.73 30.81
C GLU A 280 13.86 9.31 31.39
N ALA A 281 14.64 9.08 32.44
CA ALA A 281 14.70 7.81 33.16
C ALA A 281 13.33 7.45 33.78
N GLN A 282 12.68 8.40 34.45
CA GLN A 282 11.36 8.20 35.04
C GLN A 282 10.30 7.96 33.96
N ARG A 283 10.31 8.77 32.91
CA ARG A 283 9.35 8.69 31.80
C ARG A 283 9.38 7.32 31.11
N ILE A 284 10.56 6.85 30.72
CA ILE A 284 10.69 5.56 30.04
C ILE A 284 10.31 4.39 30.94
N ARG A 285 10.65 4.45 32.24
CA ARG A 285 10.28 3.44 33.24
C ARG A 285 8.77 3.33 33.37
N MET A 286 8.07 4.43 33.64
CA MET A 286 6.62 4.44 33.81
C MET A 286 5.90 3.92 32.59
N ARG A 287 6.32 4.37 31.40
CA ARG A 287 5.69 3.96 30.14
C ARG A 287 5.88 2.48 29.87
N THR A 288 7.11 1.99 29.99
CA THR A 288 7.43 0.61 29.64
C THR A 288 6.83 -0.39 30.64
N GLU A 289 6.81 -0.07 31.94
CA GLU A 289 6.15 -0.91 32.95
C GLU A 289 4.65 -1.00 32.68
N TYR A 290 3.98 0.12 32.39
CA TYR A 290 2.56 0.12 32.00
C TYR A 290 2.30 -0.73 30.74
N ASP A 291 3.15 -0.62 29.71
CA ASP A 291 3.02 -1.41 28.50
C ASP A 291 3.21 -2.92 28.79
N LEU A 292 4.17 -3.28 29.67
CA LEU A 292 4.40 -4.68 30.09
C LEU A 292 3.24 -5.26 30.90
N ASP A 293 2.65 -4.49 31.81
CA ASP A 293 1.47 -4.94 32.56
C ASP A 293 0.29 -5.16 31.62
N SER A 294 0.08 -4.26 30.66
CA SER A 294 -0.95 -4.42 29.63
C SER A 294 -0.74 -5.67 28.76
N MET A 295 0.50 -5.96 28.36
CA MET A 295 0.86 -7.18 27.62
C MET A 295 0.61 -8.45 28.44
N GLN A 296 0.89 -8.40 29.73
CA GLN A 296 0.68 -9.54 30.64
C GLN A 296 -0.80 -9.87 30.85
N GLU A 297 -1.65 -8.84 31.04
CA GLU A 297 -3.07 -9.01 31.33
C GLU A 297 -3.93 -9.23 30.09
N MET A 298 -3.62 -8.52 29.00
CA MET A 298 -4.46 -8.49 27.78
C MET A 298 -3.81 -9.13 26.55
N GLY A 299 -2.53 -9.52 26.66
CA GLY A 299 -1.76 -9.96 25.48
C GLY A 299 -1.43 -8.85 24.47
N PHE A 300 -1.70 -7.59 24.81
CA PHE A 300 -1.57 -6.44 23.93
C PHE A 300 -1.32 -5.14 24.71
N CYS A 301 -0.63 -4.18 24.08
CA CYS A 301 -0.55 -2.78 24.58
C CYS A 301 -0.65 -1.78 23.42
N SER A 302 -1.03 -0.55 23.72
CA SER A 302 -1.02 0.54 22.73
C SER A 302 0.41 0.84 22.29
N GLY A 303 0.69 0.71 20.97
CA GLY A 303 2.02 0.88 20.41
C GLY A 303 2.91 -0.37 20.54
N ILE A 304 2.31 -1.56 20.64
CA ILE A 304 3.01 -2.85 20.74
C ILE A 304 4.04 -3.05 19.61
N GLU A 305 3.81 -2.44 18.46
CA GLU A 305 4.75 -2.44 17.33
C GLU A 305 6.14 -1.89 17.67
N ASN A 306 6.27 -1.01 18.67
CA ASN A 306 7.57 -0.50 19.13
C ASN A 306 8.42 -1.57 19.81
N TYR A 307 7.84 -2.67 20.21
CA TYR A 307 8.50 -3.84 20.78
C TYR A 307 8.68 -4.99 19.76
N SER A 308 8.37 -4.77 18.48
CA SER A 308 8.37 -5.79 17.42
C SER A 308 9.67 -6.58 17.30
N ARG A 309 10.83 -5.97 17.59
CA ARG A 309 12.13 -6.64 17.62
C ARG A 309 12.15 -7.77 18.67
N HIS A 310 11.69 -7.49 19.88
CA HIS A 310 11.65 -8.46 20.97
C HIS A 310 10.61 -9.53 20.72
N LEU A 311 9.40 -9.14 20.25
CA LEU A 311 8.31 -10.05 19.96
C LEU A 311 8.68 -11.07 18.86
N SER A 312 9.44 -10.64 17.87
CA SER A 312 9.92 -11.52 16.78
C SER A 312 11.28 -12.18 17.06
N GLY A 313 11.89 -11.93 18.22
CA GLY A 313 13.19 -12.49 18.58
C GLY A 313 14.36 -12.06 17.67
N ARG A 314 14.22 -10.97 16.92
CA ARG A 314 15.23 -10.50 15.96
C ARG A 314 16.42 -9.84 16.66
N PRO A 315 17.65 -9.96 16.13
CA PRO A 315 18.80 -9.23 16.63
C PRO A 315 18.66 -7.71 16.44
N PRO A 316 19.31 -6.89 17.27
CA PRO A 316 19.35 -5.44 17.10
C PRO A 316 19.84 -5.02 15.72
N GLY A 317 19.18 -4.00 15.12
CA GLY A 317 19.51 -3.45 13.79
C GLY A 317 19.06 -4.28 12.60
N SER A 318 18.48 -5.47 12.81
CA SER A 318 17.96 -6.30 11.72
C SER A 318 16.75 -5.65 11.05
N ARG A 319 16.55 -5.97 9.76
CA ARG A 319 15.36 -5.53 9.05
C ARG A 319 14.08 -6.12 9.66
N PRO A 320 12.95 -5.42 9.64
CA PRO A 320 11.66 -6.00 10.02
C PRO A 320 11.17 -7.02 9.00
N TYR A 321 10.27 -7.90 9.42
CA TYR A 321 9.41 -8.64 8.49
C TYR A 321 8.40 -7.69 7.88
N THR A 322 8.06 -7.89 6.62
CA THR A 322 7.16 -7.04 5.84
C THR A 322 6.25 -7.90 4.97
N LEU A 323 5.35 -7.30 4.20
CA LEU A 323 4.54 -8.04 3.25
C LEU A 323 5.38 -8.85 2.24
N LEU A 324 6.57 -8.34 1.89
CA LEU A 324 7.45 -9.03 0.93
C LEU A 324 7.93 -10.39 1.44
N ASP A 325 8.00 -10.60 2.76
CA ASP A 325 8.39 -11.88 3.35
C ASP A 325 7.32 -12.98 3.18
N PHE A 326 6.07 -12.61 2.90
CA PHE A 326 4.98 -13.54 2.62
C PHE A 326 4.98 -14.04 1.17
N PHE A 327 5.72 -13.37 0.27
CA PHE A 327 5.85 -13.79 -1.11
C PHE A 327 6.88 -14.88 -1.30
N PRO A 328 6.72 -15.78 -2.29
CA PRO A 328 7.81 -16.65 -2.72
C PRO A 328 8.94 -15.82 -3.32
N ARG A 329 10.17 -16.34 -3.31
CA ARG A 329 11.35 -15.58 -3.76
C ARG A 329 11.32 -15.16 -5.23
N ASP A 330 10.56 -15.85 -6.05
CA ASP A 330 10.46 -15.65 -7.50
C ASP A 330 9.25 -14.78 -7.92
N PHE A 331 8.64 -14.05 -6.98
CA PHE A 331 7.54 -13.15 -7.31
C PHE A 331 7.97 -12.03 -8.28
N LEU A 332 7.01 -11.54 -9.06
CA LEU A 332 7.20 -10.35 -9.88
C LEU A 332 6.83 -9.09 -9.10
N LEU A 333 7.74 -8.12 -9.05
CA LEU A 333 7.42 -6.78 -8.59
C LEU A 333 7.04 -5.89 -9.78
N VAL A 334 5.88 -5.25 -9.72
CA VAL A 334 5.47 -4.19 -10.64
C VAL A 334 5.41 -2.88 -9.85
N VAL A 335 6.13 -1.87 -10.32
CA VAL A 335 6.13 -0.53 -9.70
C VAL A 335 5.39 0.42 -10.62
N ASP A 336 4.17 0.76 -10.23
CA ASP A 336 3.32 1.67 -10.99
C ASP A 336 3.70 3.12 -10.71
N GLU A 337 3.65 3.97 -11.74
CA GLU A 337 4.15 5.34 -11.75
C GLU A 337 5.51 5.44 -11.02
N SER A 338 6.45 4.63 -11.50
CA SER A 338 7.72 4.35 -10.81
C SER A 338 8.55 5.59 -10.54
N HIS A 339 8.50 6.60 -11.41
CA HIS A 339 9.18 7.89 -11.24
C HIS A 339 8.76 8.63 -9.95
N VAL A 340 7.59 8.33 -9.37
CA VAL A 340 7.11 8.84 -8.07
C VAL A 340 7.27 7.78 -6.98
N THR A 341 6.90 6.53 -7.29
CA THR A 341 6.85 5.43 -6.30
C THR A 341 8.25 5.06 -5.78
N VAL A 342 9.26 5.00 -6.66
CA VAL A 342 10.64 4.65 -6.27
C VAL A 342 11.25 5.69 -5.30
N PRO A 343 11.21 7.01 -5.59
CA PRO A 343 11.65 8.02 -4.63
C PRO A 343 10.89 7.98 -3.30
N GLN A 344 9.59 7.70 -3.32
CA GLN A 344 8.78 7.59 -2.11
C GLN A 344 9.25 6.44 -1.22
N ILE A 345 9.47 5.25 -1.78
CA ILE A 345 10.03 4.10 -1.05
C ILE A 345 11.37 4.49 -0.42
N GLY A 346 12.25 5.16 -1.17
CA GLY A 346 13.56 5.60 -0.68
C GLY A 346 13.51 6.61 0.48
N ALA A 347 12.48 7.46 0.52
CA ALA A 347 12.37 8.52 1.53
C ALA A 347 11.78 8.04 2.87
N MET A 348 11.04 6.91 2.91
CA MET A 348 10.28 6.49 4.10
C MET A 348 11.18 6.18 5.30
N TYR A 349 12.31 5.53 5.08
CA TYR A 349 13.20 5.11 6.17
C TYR A 349 13.76 6.27 6.98
N GLU A 350 14.33 7.28 6.32
CA GLU A 350 15.01 8.38 7.01
C GLU A 350 14.04 9.25 7.81
N GLY A 351 12.84 9.51 7.30
CA GLY A 351 11.80 10.25 8.01
C GLY A 351 11.39 9.56 9.32
N ASP A 352 11.16 8.25 9.28
CA ASP A 352 10.81 7.46 10.46
C ASP A 352 11.98 7.39 11.47
N ARG A 353 13.20 7.20 10.99
CA ARG A 353 14.41 7.11 11.83
C ARG A 353 14.62 8.38 12.62
N VAL A 354 14.60 9.56 11.99
CA VAL A 354 14.80 10.85 12.66
C VAL A 354 13.77 11.07 13.76
N ARG A 355 12.49 10.84 13.46
CA ARG A 355 11.39 10.98 14.42
C ARG A 355 11.58 10.05 15.63
N LYS A 356 11.85 8.77 15.42
CA LYS A 356 12.03 7.78 16.49
C LYS A 356 13.30 7.99 17.31
N THR A 357 14.39 8.44 16.68
CA THR A 357 15.63 8.80 17.40
C THR A 357 15.34 9.86 18.45
N THR A 358 14.58 10.91 18.11
CA THR A 358 14.18 11.95 19.05
C THR A 358 13.35 11.37 20.21
N LEU A 359 12.40 10.47 19.94
CA LEU A 359 11.60 9.81 20.99
C LEU A 359 12.47 8.97 21.95
N VAL A 360 13.45 8.24 21.41
CA VAL A 360 14.38 7.41 22.19
C VAL A 360 15.33 8.27 23.03
N GLU A 361 15.88 9.35 22.48
CA GLU A 361 16.82 10.25 23.18
C GLU A 361 16.18 11.00 24.34
N HIS A 362 14.86 11.21 24.29
CA HIS A 362 14.08 11.92 25.30
C HIS A 362 13.22 11.00 26.19
N GLY A 363 13.46 9.68 26.18
CA GLY A 363 12.85 8.73 27.10
C GLY A 363 11.38 8.41 26.85
N PHE A 364 10.87 8.62 25.64
CA PHE A 364 9.51 8.23 25.26
C PHE A 364 9.43 6.79 24.75
N ARG A 365 10.52 6.28 24.16
CA ARG A 365 10.61 4.90 23.64
C ARG A 365 11.95 4.27 23.97
N LEU A 366 11.98 2.93 24.06
CA LEU A 366 13.21 2.15 24.18
C LEU A 366 13.99 2.18 22.84
N PRO A 367 15.32 1.95 22.88
CA PRO A 367 16.15 1.85 21.66
C PRO A 367 15.62 0.85 20.64
N SER A 368 15.02 -0.26 21.08
CA SER A 368 14.40 -1.28 20.22
C SER A 368 13.29 -0.74 19.31
N ALA A 369 12.66 0.39 19.66
CA ALA A 369 11.67 1.05 18.81
C ALA A 369 12.24 1.51 17.46
N LEU A 370 13.56 1.73 17.37
CA LEU A 370 14.25 2.05 16.11
C LEU A 370 14.22 0.89 15.10
N ASP A 371 14.06 -0.35 15.58
CA ASP A 371 13.99 -1.55 14.75
C ASP A 371 12.56 -1.86 14.24
N ASN A 372 11.56 -1.12 14.73
CA ASN A 372 10.23 -1.04 14.12
C ASN A 372 10.23 0.08 13.08
N ARG A 373 10.66 -0.22 11.88
CA ARG A 373 10.90 0.76 10.81
C ARG A 373 10.46 0.22 9.46
N PRO A 374 10.25 1.06 8.45
CA PRO A 374 10.16 0.55 7.09
C PRO A 374 11.50 -0.03 6.64
N LEU A 375 11.47 -0.85 5.60
CA LEU A 375 12.71 -1.25 4.91
C LEU A 375 13.44 0.00 4.40
N ASN A 376 14.76 0.00 4.48
CA ASN A 376 15.52 0.94 3.68
C ASN A 376 15.52 0.50 2.21
N PHE A 377 15.90 1.39 1.31
CA PHE A 377 15.80 1.13 -0.12
C PHE A 377 16.67 -0.05 -0.60
N SER A 378 17.85 -0.26 0.03
CA SER A 378 18.72 -1.39 -0.29
C SER A 378 18.06 -2.72 0.11
N GLU A 379 17.57 -2.79 1.35
CA GLU A 379 16.85 -3.97 1.85
C GLU A 379 15.63 -4.32 0.98
N PHE A 380 14.88 -3.28 0.56
CA PHE A 380 13.74 -3.47 -0.34
C PHE A 380 14.18 -4.08 -1.68
N MET A 381 15.19 -3.49 -2.31
CA MET A 381 15.68 -3.98 -3.60
C MET A 381 16.31 -5.37 -3.54
N GLU A 382 16.97 -5.73 -2.42
CA GLU A 382 17.53 -7.06 -2.20
C GLU A 382 16.45 -8.15 -2.11
N MET A 383 15.27 -7.82 -1.58
CA MET A 383 14.14 -8.74 -1.51
C MET A 383 13.42 -8.93 -2.85
N CYS A 384 13.58 -8.01 -3.78
CA CYS A 384 12.93 -8.04 -5.09
C CYS A 384 13.79 -8.80 -6.10
N GLY A 385 13.25 -9.85 -6.70
CA GLY A 385 13.91 -10.62 -7.76
C GLY A 385 13.86 -9.87 -9.10
N GLN A 386 12.73 -9.90 -9.77
CA GLN A 386 12.50 -9.22 -11.05
C GLN A 386 11.51 -8.08 -10.90
N VAL A 387 11.80 -6.94 -11.54
CA VAL A 387 11.04 -5.70 -11.40
C VAL A 387 10.61 -5.18 -12.77
N LEU A 388 9.34 -4.88 -12.91
CA LEU A 388 8.76 -4.15 -14.03
C LEU A 388 8.36 -2.74 -13.57
N TYR A 389 9.06 -1.73 -14.05
CA TYR A 389 8.71 -0.32 -13.85
C TYR A 389 7.71 0.11 -14.91
N ILE A 390 6.65 0.79 -14.49
CA ILE A 390 5.61 1.32 -15.39
C ILE A 390 5.53 2.82 -15.16
N THR A 391 5.72 3.60 -16.23
CA THR A 391 5.65 5.07 -16.15
C THR A 391 5.50 5.70 -17.53
N ALA A 392 4.93 6.89 -17.59
CA ALA A 392 4.93 7.72 -18.80
C ALA A 392 6.23 8.56 -18.93
N THR A 393 6.90 8.84 -17.81
CA THR A 393 8.07 9.72 -17.70
C THR A 393 9.14 9.05 -16.85
N PRO A 394 9.89 8.06 -17.40
CA PRO A 394 10.92 7.37 -16.65
C PRO A 394 12.00 8.33 -16.17
N ALA A 395 12.39 8.20 -14.90
CA ALA A 395 13.49 8.93 -14.32
C ALA A 395 14.83 8.21 -14.60
N ASP A 396 15.92 8.84 -14.22
CA ASP A 396 17.27 8.28 -14.39
C ASP A 396 17.46 6.91 -13.74
N PHE A 397 16.72 6.64 -12.65
CA PHE A 397 16.81 5.38 -11.94
C PHE A 397 16.32 4.23 -12.81
N GLU A 398 15.14 4.35 -13.42
CA GLU A 398 14.57 3.32 -14.30
C GLU A 398 15.46 3.09 -15.53
N ILE A 399 15.90 4.18 -16.14
CA ILE A 399 16.70 4.13 -17.36
C ILE A 399 18.03 3.41 -17.11
N ARG A 400 18.74 3.75 -16.02
CA ARG A 400 20.05 3.15 -15.70
C ARG A 400 19.95 1.68 -15.27
N ASN A 401 18.84 1.31 -14.64
CA ASN A 401 18.67 -0.04 -14.14
C ASN A 401 18.11 -0.99 -15.19
N SER A 402 17.30 -0.53 -16.15
CA SER A 402 16.67 -1.37 -17.18
C SER A 402 17.64 -1.67 -18.31
N VAL A 403 18.67 -2.46 -18.00
CA VAL A 403 19.68 -2.95 -18.96
C VAL A 403 19.98 -4.42 -18.70
N VAL A 404 20.35 -5.13 -19.76
CA VAL A 404 20.74 -6.55 -19.69
C VAL A 404 22.01 -6.69 -18.85
N GLY A 405 22.07 -7.75 -18.03
CA GLY A 405 23.20 -8.04 -17.15
C GLY A 405 23.20 -7.30 -15.81
N ASN A 406 22.30 -6.35 -15.61
CA ASN A 406 22.17 -5.67 -14.31
C ASN A 406 21.50 -6.61 -13.29
N SER A 407 22.28 -7.25 -12.46
CA SER A 407 21.85 -8.18 -11.41
C SER A 407 21.55 -7.50 -10.06
N THR A 408 21.93 -6.22 -9.90
CA THR A 408 21.68 -5.41 -8.70
C THR A 408 20.90 -4.17 -9.09
N TYR A 409 20.85 -3.16 -8.24
CA TYR A 409 20.38 -1.84 -8.64
C TYR A 409 21.53 -0.84 -8.62
N VAL A 410 21.44 0.17 -9.51
CA VAL A 410 22.35 1.30 -9.52
C VAL A 410 21.65 2.47 -8.82
N PRO A 411 22.13 2.92 -7.65
CA PRO A 411 21.52 4.02 -6.94
C PRO A 411 21.64 5.35 -7.72
N ASN A 412 20.70 6.25 -7.50
CA ASN A 412 20.84 7.60 -8.01
C ASN A 412 22.08 8.28 -7.43
N PRO A 413 22.83 9.06 -8.22
CA PRO A 413 23.94 9.84 -7.70
C PRO A 413 23.43 10.84 -6.65
N PRO A 414 24.24 11.19 -5.63
CA PRO A 414 23.86 12.20 -4.67
C PRO A 414 23.56 13.53 -5.37
N LYS A 415 22.55 14.29 -4.88
CA LYS A 415 22.08 15.56 -5.50
C LYS A 415 23.19 16.59 -5.78
N ASN A 416 24.35 16.48 -5.11
CA ASN A 416 25.50 17.36 -5.27
C ASN A 416 26.61 16.76 -6.17
N ALA A 417 26.40 15.61 -6.79
CA ALA A 417 27.36 15.08 -7.76
C ALA A 417 27.35 16.00 -9.00
N LYS A 418 28.53 16.48 -9.41
CA LYS A 418 28.67 17.18 -10.69
C LYS A 418 28.12 16.25 -11.78
N ASP A 419 27.27 16.80 -12.63
CA ASP A 419 26.72 16.08 -13.79
C ASP A 419 27.86 15.38 -14.56
N PRO A 420 27.86 14.06 -14.73
CA PRO A 420 28.96 13.34 -15.38
C PRO A 420 29.03 13.50 -16.90
N GLY A 421 28.51 14.63 -17.46
CA GLY A 421 28.51 14.90 -18.88
C GLY A 421 27.33 14.27 -19.64
N GLU A 422 27.19 14.59 -20.92
CA GLU A 422 26.11 14.12 -21.79
C GLU A 422 25.83 12.61 -21.55
N ARG A 423 24.67 12.32 -20.97
CA ARG A 423 24.23 10.97 -20.73
C ARG A 423 23.99 10.31 -22.08
N PRO A 424 24.56 9.14 -22.36
CA PRO A 424 24.10 8.38 -23.50
C PRO A 424 22.61 8.13 -23.27
N GLN A 425 21.77 8.78 -24.06
CA GLN A 425 20.33 8.45 -24.04
C GLN A 425 20.20 6.98 -24.41
N PRO A 426 19.63 6.14 -23.56
CA PRO A 426 19.44 4.74 -23.90
C PRO A 426 18.61 4.71 -25.18
N ARG A 427 19.00 3.84 -26.10
CA ARG A 427 18.23 3.61 -27.32
C ARG A 427 16.95 2.88 -26.92
N VAL A 428 15.91 3.64 -26.64
CA VAL A 428 14.60 3.08 -26.32
C VAL A 428 14.14 2.26 -27.51
N SER A 429 13.72 1.02 -27.28
CA SER A 429 13.14 0.19 -28.34
C SER A 429 11.84 0.82 -28.80
N ARG A 430 11.81 1.25 -30.07
CA ARG A 430 10.63 1.90 -30.65
C ARG A 430 9.45 0.93 -30.74
N ALA A 431 8.26 1.50 -30.75
CA ALA A 431 7.03 0.73 -30.89
C ALA A 431 6.98 -0.10 -32.18
N ASP A 432 7.55 0.43 -33.28
CA ASP A 432 7.61 -0.22 -34.60
C ASP A 432 8.68 -1.32 -34.69
N ASP A 433 9.63 -1.40 -33.73
CA ASP A 433 10.65 -2.43 -33.76
C ASP A 433 10.03 -3.80 -33.49
N PRO A 434 10.30 -4.83 -34.32
CA PRO A 434 9.79 -6.15 -34.11
C PRO A 434 10.28 -6.71 -32.74
N PRO A 435 9.51 -7.58 -32.07
CA PRO A 435 9.88 -8.13 -30.75
C PRO A 435 11.28 -8.76 -30.74
N ASP A 436 11.69 -9.35 -31.85
CA ASP A 436 13.02 -10.01 -31.99
C ASP A 436 14.19 -9.01 -32.03
N ALA A 437 13.94 -7.75 -32.38
CA ALA A 437 14.93 -6.68 -32.33
C ALA A 437 15.20 -6.17 -30.91
N PHE A 438 14.33 -6.51 -29.95
CA PHE A 438 14.51 -6.21 -28.54
C PHE A 438 15.55 -7.15 -27.94
N ASP A 439 16.76 -6.67 -27.84
CA ASP A 439 17.88 -7.47 -27.34
C ASP A 439 17.78 -7.68 -25.83
N VAL A 440 17.66 -8.94 -25.42
CA VAL A 440 17.51 -9.35 -24.01
C VAL A 440 18.71 -10.13 -23.51
N THR A 441 19.77 -10.26 -24.34
CA THR A 441 20.94 -11.12 -24.07
C THR A 441 22.28 -10.37 -24.08
N THR A 442 22.42 -9.31 -24.87
CA THR A 442 23.67 -8.56 -24.96
C THR A 442 23.78 -7.63 -23.73
N GLU A 443 24.87 -7.80 -22.98
CA GLU A 443 25.13 -6.99 -21.79
C GLU A 443 25.11 -5.49 -22.10
N GLY A 444 24.41 -4.73 -21.26
CA GLY A 444 24.23 -3.29 -21.43
C GLY A 444 23.12 -2.89 -22.42
N ALA A 445 22.49 -3.84 -23.12
CA ALA A 445 21.35 -3.53 -23.99
C ALA A 445 20.16 -3.01 -23.17
N PRO A 446 19.47 -1.92 -23.61
CA PRO A 446 18.36 -1.33 -22.86
C PRO A 446 17.13 -2.22 -22.89
N LEU A 447 16.49 -2.35 -21.73
CA LEU A 447 15.26 -3.13 -21.52
C LEU A 447 14.06 -2.20 -21.28
N ILE A 448 13.86 -1.24 -22.21
CA ILE A 448 12.78 -0.26 -22.16
C ILE A 448 11.87 -0.48 -23.37
N ALA A 449 10.63 -0.88 -23.12
CA ALA A 449 9.59 -1.07 -24.14
C ALA A 449 8.69 0.17 -24.20
N GLU A 450 8.52 0.75 -25.38
CA GLU A 450 7.61 1.87 -25.61
C GLU A 450 6.17 1.40 -25.89
N GLN A 451 5.22 2.21 -25.41
CA GLN A 451 3.80 2.08 -25.67
C GLN A 451 3.17 3.47 -25.80
N ILE A 452 3.20 4.04 -27.00
CA ILE A 452 2.86 5.44 -27.27
C ILE A 452 1.45 5.58 -27.82
N ILE A 453 0.99 4.61 -28.61
CA ILE A 453 -0.33 4.64 -29.25
C ILE A 453 -1.43 4.49 -28.20
N ARG A 454 -2.39 5.42 -28.19
CA ARG A 454 -3.62 5.32 -27.41
C ARG A 454 -4.70 4.59 -28.22
N PRO A 455 -5.07 3.36 -27.87
CA PRO A 455 -6.10 2.60 -28.61
C PRO A 455 -7.47 3.30 -28.62
N THR A 456 -7.73 4.15 -27.63
CA THR A 456 -8.98 4.93 -27.53
C THR A 456 -9.06 6.08 -28.53
N GLY A 457 -7.97 6.41 -29.25
CA GLY A 457 -7.91 7.54 -30.16
C GLY A 457 -7.92 8.92 -29.46
N LEU A 458 -7.82 8.96 -28.13
CA LEU A 458 -7.75 10.21 -27.38
C LEU A 458 -6.47 10.97 -27.73
N LEU A 459 -6.62 12.19 -28.19
CA LEU A 459 -5.51 13.10 -28.50
C LEU A 459 -4.95 13.71 -27.19
N ASP A 460 -3.71 14.20 -27.27
CA ASP A 460 -3.17 15.01 -26.20
C ASP A 460 -3.99 16.30 -26.05
N PRO A 461 -4.15 16.81 -24.81
CA PRO A 461 -4.85 18.06 -24.59
C PRO A 461 -4.13 19.23 -25.30
N VAL A 462 -4.92 20.13 -25.88
CA VAL A 462 -4.39 21.36 -26.46
C VAL A 462 -3.90 22.26 -25.33
N VAL A 463 -2.58 22.46 -25.24
CA VAL A 463 -1.97 23.34 -24.25
C VAL A 463 -1.83 24.76 -24.81
N THR A 464 -2.40 25.74 -24.09
CA THR A 464 -2.32 27.15 -24.44
C THR A 464 -1.68 27.92 -23.29
N VAL A 465 -0.55 28.59 -23.54
CA VAL A 465 0.09 29.48 -22.56
C VAL A 465 -0.46 30.88 -22.72
N ARG A 466 -0.89 31.51 -21.62
CA ARG A 466 -1.46 32.85 -21.58
C ARG A 466 -0.62 33.76 -20.67
N PRO A 467 -0.60 35.11 -20.92
CA PRO A 467 0.04 36.03 -20.01
C PRO A 467 -0.57 36.02 -18.62
N LEU A 468 0.22 36.30 -17.57
CA LEU A 468 -0.27 36.41 -16.19
C LEU A 468 -1.24 37.57 -15.98
N THR A 469 -1.10 38.63 -16.79
CA THR A 469 -2.01 39.79 -16.73
C THR A 469 -3.42 39.36 -17.04
N ALA A 470 -4.37 39.65 -16.13
CA ALA A 470 -5.79 39.29 -16.25
C ALA A 470 -6.07 37.75 -16.22
N GLN A 471 -5.15 36.93 -15.65
CA GLN A 471 -5.33 35.47 -15.59
C GLN A 471 -6.67 35.05 -14.97
N ILE A 472 -7.18 35.78 -13.96
CA ILE A 472 -8.46 35.47 -13.29
C ILE A 472 -9.64 35.76 -14.19
N ASP A 473 -9.65 36.93 -14.87
CA ASP A 473 -10.74 37.30 -15.78
C ASP A 473 -10.83 36.35 -16.97
N GLU A 474 -9.69 35.95 -17.54
CA GLU A 474 -9.62 34.95 -18.61
C GLU A 474 -10.10 33.57 -18.12
N THR A 475 -9.70 33.17 -16.92
CA THR A 475 -10.17 31.92 -16.31
C THR A 475 -11.68 31.92 -16.16
N ILE A 476 -12.28 33.02 -15.67
CA ILE A 476 -13.75 33.16 -15.54
C ILE A 476 -14.41 33.03 -16.91
N ALA A 477 -13.91 33.70 -17.92
CA ALA A 477 -14.48 33.64 -19.28
C ALA A 477 -14.45 32.22 -19.85
N LEU A 478 -13.31 31.53 -19.68
CA LEU A 478 -13.15 30.13 -20.09
C LEU A 478 -14.09 29.19 -19.31
N CYS A 479 -14.19 29.37 -18.00
CA CYS A 479 -15.11 28.59 -17.15
C CYS A 479 -16.56 28.76 -17.62
N ARG A 480 -17.04 29.99 -17.84
CA ARG A 480 -18.41 30.25 -18.32
C ARG A 480 -18.68 29.53 -19.64
N THR A 481 -17.73 29.62 -20.59
CA THR A 481 -17.87 28.95 -21.89
C THR A 481 -18.01 27.43 -21.75
N ARG A 482 -17.33 26.79 -20.80
CA ARG A 482 -17.42 25.35 -20.56
C ARG A 482 -18.68 24.96 -19.82
N VAL A 483 -19.05 25.76 -18.81
CA VAL A 483 -20.30 25.56 -18.04
C VAL A 483 -21.54 25.64 -18.94
N GLU A 484 -21.58 26.59 -19.86
CA GLU A 484 -22.64 26.71 -20.88
C GLU A 484 -22.78 25.46 -21.75
N ARG A 485 -21.69 24.70 -21.92
CA ARG A 485 -21.68 23.41 -22.65
C ARG A 485 -21.95 22.21 -21.76
N SER A 486 -22.28 22.43 -20.49
CA SER A 486 -22.43 21.36 -19.48
C SER A 486 -21.15 20.55 -19.23
N GLU A 487 -19.99 21.14 -19.50
CA GLU A 487 -18.67 20.56 -19.23
C GLU A 487 -18.16 21.00 -17.85
N ARG A 488 -17.16 20.27 -17.30
CA ARG A 488 -16.56 20.55 -15.98
C ARG A 488 -15.16 21.16 -16.15
N VAL A 489 -14.76 21.93 -15.14
CA VAL A 489 -13.49 22.63 -15.14
C VAL A 489 -12.72 22.35 -13.86
N LEU A 490 -11.40 22.09 -13.98
CA LEU A 490 -10.46 22.10 -12.88
C LEU A 490 -9.61 23.37 -12.91
N VAL A 491 -9.45 24.02 -11.75
CA VAL A 491 -8.55 25.17 -11.60
C VAL A 491 -7.55 24.86 -10.52
N THR A 492 -6.26 24.83 -10.87
CA THR A 492 -5.19 24.53 -9.91
C THR A 492 -4.44 25.78 -9.50
N THR A 493 -4.25 25.94 -8.18
CA THR A 493 -3.55 27.06 -7.54
C THR A 493 -2.30 26.58 -6.79
N LEU A 494 -1.43 27.49 -6.37
CA LEU A 494 -0.21 27.17 -5.62
C LEU A 494 -0.43 27.01 -4.11
N THR A 495 -1.39 27.76 -3.53
CA THR A 495 -1.57 27.79 -2.09
C THR A 495 -3.03 27.55 -1.71
N LYS A 496 -3.26 27.04 -0.48
CA LYS A 496 -4.58 26.83 0.10
C LYS A 496 -5.38 28.14 0.14
N ARG A 497 -4.73 29.21 0.60
CA ARG A 497 -5.34 30.53 0.71
C ARG A 497 -5.83 31.04 -0.65
N THR A 498 -5.01 30.91 -1.70
CA THR A 498 -5.40 31.30 -3.05
C THR A 498 -6.58 30.47 -3.57
N ALA A 499 -6.63 29.16 -3.23
CA ALA A 499 -7.75 28.30 -3.62
C ALA A 499 -9.06 28.73 -2.96
N GLU A 500 -9.01 29.04 -1.66
CA GLU A 500 -10.17 29.52 -0.89
C GLU A 500 -10.68 30.88 -1.41
N GLU A 501 -9.78 31.88 -1.50
CA GLU A 501 -10.11 33.22 -1.98
C GLU A 501 -10.68 33.19 -3.43
N LEU A 502 -10.08 32.39 -4.30
CA LEU A 502 -10.57 32.22 -5.67
C LEU A 502 -11.95 31.55 -5.71
N THR A 503 -12.19 30.55 -4.86
CA THR A 503 -13.47 29.86 -4.80
C THR A 503 -14.59 30.81 -4.36
N GLU A 504 -14.33 31.67 -3.37
CA GLU A 504 -15.30 32.67 -2.93
C GLU A 504 -15.57 33.68 -4.05
N TYR A 505 -14.51 34.19 -4.69
CA TYR A 505 -14.66 35.13 -5.79
C TYR A 505 -15.44 34.54 -6.98
N LEU A 506 -15.19 33.28 -7.34
CA LEU A 506 -15.92 32.62 -8.42
C LEU A 506 -17.41 32.39 -8.06
N LYS A 507 -17.74 32.16 -6.79
CA LYS A 507 -19.13 32.11 -6.31
C LYS A 507 -19.82 33.47 -6.41
N ASP A 508 -19.14 34.55 -6.03
CA ASP A 508 -19.66 35.92 -6.07
C ASP A 508 -19.99 36.34 -7.50
N VAL A 509 -19.25 35.86 -8.50
CA VAL A 509 -19.56 36.10 -9.92
C VAL A 509 -20.60 35.12 -10.51
N GLY A 510 -21.22 34.30 -9.67
CA GLY A 510 -22.38 33.44 -10.00
C GLY A 510 -22.04 32.07 -10.55
N LEU A 511 -20.81 31.57 -10.37
CA LEU A 511 -20.40 30.22 -10.80
C LEU A 511 -20.61 29.22 -9.66
N LYS A 512 -20.96 27.95 -10.00
CA LYS A 512 -21.07 26.85 -9.05
C LYS A 512 -19.71 26.24 -8.84
N VAL A 513 -19.08 26.51 -7.71
CA VAL A 513 -17.69 26.16 -7.42
C VAL A 513 -17.56 25.47 -6.06
N ARG A 514 -16.70 24.47 -5.98
CA ARG A 514 -16.15 23.92 -4.73
C ARG A 514 -14.63 23.97 -4.74
N TYR A 515 -14.01 23.90 -3.56
CA TYR A 515 -12.54 23.77 -3.45
C TYR A 515 -12.15 22.44 -2.82
N LEU A 516 -10.90 22.01 -3.11
CA LEU A 516 -10.29 20.80 -2.60
C LEU A 516 -8.86 21.10 -2.14
N HIS A 517 -8.53 20.76 -0.88
CA HIS A 517 -7.17 20.88 -0.33
C HIS A 517 -6.79 19.67 0.55
N SER A 518 -5.57 19.70 1.12
CA SER A 518 -5.00 18.59 1.89
C SER A 518 -5.73 18.25 3.19
N ASP A 519 -6.46 19.21 3.77
CA ASP A 519 -7.12 19.04 5.08
C ASP A 519 -8.54 18.45 4.95
N ILE A 520 -9.02 18.26 3.72
CA ILE A 520 -10.28 17.56 3.43
C ILE A 520 -10.04 16.07 3.57
N ASP A 521 -10.87 15.41 4.37
CA ASP A 521 -10.73 13.98 4.62
C ASP A 521 -10.98 13.13 3.36
N ALA A 522 -10.61 11.84 3.43
CA ALA A 522 -10.68 10.95 2.28
C ALA A 522 -12.12 10.70 1.80
N ILE A 523 -13.09 10.69 2.71
CA ILE A 523 -14.51 10.43 2.41
C ILE A 523 -15.10 11.67 1.73
N GLU A 524 -14.93 12.83 2.34
CA GLU A 524 -15.40 14.11 1.79
C GLU A 524 -14.80 14.39 0.40
N ARG A 525 -13.53 14.00 0.20
CA ARG A 525 -12.87 14.11 -1.11
C ARG A 525 -13.56 13.27 -2.18
N VAL A 526 -13.95 12.04 -1.87
CA VAL A 526 -14.69 11.16 -2.79
C VAL A 526 -16.07 11.74 -3.09
N GLU A 527 -16.75 12.29 -2.07
CA GLU A 527 -18.04 12.95 -2.24
C GLU A 527 -17.95 14.19 -3.14
N ILE A 528 -16.93 15.03 -2.96
CA ILE A 528 -16.70 16.22 -3.81
C ILE A 528 -16.48 15.78 -5.27
N LEU A 529 -15.67 14.78 -5.52
CA LEU A 529 -15.42 14.29 -6.89
C LEU A 529 -16.68 13.67 -7.51
N ARG A 530 -17.47 12.94 -6.71
CA ARG A 530 -18.75 12.38 -7.14
C ARG A 530 -19.76 13.49 -7.47
N ALA A 531 -19.84 14.53 -6.64
CA ALA A 531 -20.70 15.68 -6.85
C ALA A 531 -20.32 16.47 -8.11
N LEU A 532 -19.01 16.62 -8.42
CA LEU A 532 -18.53 17.21 -9.67
C LEU A 532 -19.02 16.40 -10.88
N ARG A 533 -18.89 15.07 -10.84
CA ARG A 533 -19.37 14.17 -11.89
C ARG A 533 -20.90 14.21 -12.03
N ALA A 534 -21.62 14.29 -10.90
CA ALA A 534 -23.09 14.40 -10.89
C ALA A 534 -23.63 15.79 -11.30
N ALA A 535 -22.75 16.74 -11.65
CA ALA A 535 -23.14 18.10 -12.04
C ALA A 535 -23.81 18.94 -10.93
N GLU A 536 -23.56 18.63 -9.66
CA GLU A 536 -24.02 19.46 -8.55
C GLU A 536 -23.31 20.82 -8.54
N PHE A 537 -22.06 20.85 -9.00
CA PHE A 537 -21.28 22.05 -9.27
C PHE A 537 -20.40 21.83 -10.52
N ASP A 538 -19.87 22.92 -11.09
CA ASP A 538 -19.24 22.89 -12.41
C ASP A 538 -17.72 23.05 -12.36
N ILE A 539 -17.19 23.71 -11.33
CA ILE A 539 -15.79 24.09 -11.21
C ILE A 539 -15.21 23.56 -9.90
N LEU A 540 -14.11 22.85 -9.98
CA LEU A 540 -13.33 22.43 -8.82
C LEU A 540 -12.02 23.21 -8.77
N VAL A 541 -11.81 23.97 -7.69
CA VAL A 541 -10.57 24.71 -7.43
C VAL A 541 -9.74 23.97 -6.39
N GLY A 542 -8.44 23.89 -6.54
CA GLY A 542 -7.62 23.31 -5.50
C GLY A 542 -6.12 23.31 -5.78
N ILE A 543 -5.39 22.76 -4.82
CA ILE A 543 -3.95 22.58 -4.92
C ILE A 543 -3.70 21.17 -5.42
N ASN A 544 -2.83 21.01 -6.42
CA ASN A 544 -2.48 19.69 -6.96
C ASN A 544 -3.67 18.81 -7.37
N LEU A 545 -4.66 19.40 -8.02
CA LEU A 545 -5.80 18.63 -8.55
C LEU A 545 -5.39 17.64 -9.64
N LEU A 546 -4.26 17.91 -10.33
CA LEU A 546 -3.74 17.08 -11.42
C LEU A 546 -2.82 15.97 -10.88
N ARG A 547 -3.28 15.24 -9.87
CA ARG A 547 -2.58 14.03 -9.43
C ARG A 547 -2.99 12.86 -10.32
N GLU A 548 -2.05 11.95 -10.51
CA GLU A 548 -2.29 10.66 -11.14
C GLU A 548 -3.43 9.92 -10.46
N GLY A 549 -4.23 9.19 -11.25
CA GLY A 549 -5.36 8.41 -10.74
C GLY A 549 -6.69 9.15 -10.66
N LEU A 550 -6.82 10.36 -11.22
CA LEU A 550 -8.11 11.01 -11.45
C LEU A 550 -8.61 10.68 -12.86
N ASP A 551 -9.72 9.97 -12.92
CA ASP A 551 -10.48 9.74 -14.16
C ASP A 551 -11.78 10.53 -14.12
N LEU A 552 -11.78 11.69 -14.78
CA LEU A 552 -12.88 12.66 -14.83
C LEU A 552 -13.19 13.00 -16.30
N PRO A 553 -13.86 12.11 -17.02
CA PRO A 553 -14.16 12.29 -18.44
C PRO A 553 -15.05 13.51 -18.72
N GLU A 554 -15.77 14.01 -17.71
CA GLU A 554 -16.62 15.20 -17.80
C GLU A 554 -15.81 16.51 -17.80
N VAL A 555 -14.53 16.47 -17.41
CA VAL A 555 -13.65 17.65 -17.38
C VAL A 555 -13.04 17.90 -18.75
N SER A 556 -13.34 19.06 -19.32
CA SER A 556 -12.86 19.46 -20.66
C SER A 556 -11.81 20.59 -20.60
N LEU A 557 -11.63 21.22 -19.45
CA LEU A 557 -10.70 22.32 -19.25
C LEU A 557 -9.95 22.18 -17.92
N VAL A 558 -8.64 22.39 -17.98
CA VAL A 558 -7.78 22.55 -16.82
C VAL A 558 -7.09 23.90 -16.89
N CYS A 559 -7.27 24.75 -15.89
CA CYS A 559 -6.58 26.02 -15.75
C CYS A 559 -5.48 25.91 -14.69
N ILE A 560 -4.23 26.18 -15.07
CA ILE A 560 -3.09 26.21 -14.17
C ILE A 560 -2.71 27.67 -13.92
N LEU A 561 -3.03 28.19 -12.74
CA LEU A 561 -2.70 29.54 -12.36
C LEU A 561 -1.25 29.66 -11.86
N ASP A 562 -0.65 30.84 -12.04
CA ASP A 562 0.73 31.11 -11.64
C ASP A 562 1.71 30.03 -12.14
N ALA A 563 1.60 29.65 -13.41
CA ALA A 563 2.38 28.57 -13.99
C ALA A 563 3.88 28.88 -14.11
N ASP A 564 4.26 30.17 -13.99
CA ASP A 564 5.61 30.69 -13.96
C ASP A 564 6.34 30.51 -12.62
N LYS A 565 5.58 30.18 -11.55
CA LYS A 565 6.14 30.05 -10.21
C LYS A 565 6.46 28.60 -9.89
N GLU A 566 7.71 28.38 -9.49
CA GLU A 566 8.15 27.12 -8.90
C GLU A 566 7.68 27.02 -7.44
N GLY A 567 7.38 25.83 -6.98
CA GLY A 567 6.95 25.54 -5.62
C GLY A 567 7.30 24.11 -5.23
N TYR A 568 7.04 23.76 -3.95
CA TYR A 568 7.29 22.40 -3.41
C TYR A 568 6.66 21.28 -4.27
N LEU A 569 5.58 21.60 -4.97
CA LEU A 569 4.79 20.67 -5.78
C LEU A 569 4.82 21.00 -7.30
N ARG A 570 5.65 21.95 -7.70
CA ARG A 570 5.87 22.34 -9.10
C ARG A 570 7.37 22.52 -9.32
N SER A 571 7.96 21.60 -10.05
CA SER A 571 9.35 21.68 -10.53
C SER A 571 9.39 21.30 -12.00
N GLN A 572 10.52 21.59 -12.65
CA GLN A 572 10.78 21.12 -14.01
C GLN A 572 10.83 19.61 -14.07
#